data_6d01276336d7530a8ca315ab729be152
#
_entry.id   6d01276336d7530a8ca315ab729be152
#
_cell.length_a   1.000
_cell.length_b   1.000
_cell.length_c   1.000
_cell.angle_alpha   90.00
_cell.angle_beta   90.00
_cell.angle_gamma   90.00
#
_symmetry.space_group_name_H-M   'P 1'
#
loop_
_entity.id
_entity.type
_entity.pdbx_description
1 polymer ?
#
loop_
_entity_poly.entity_id
_entity_poly.type
_entity_poly.pdbx_seq_one_letter_code
_entity_poly.pdbx_strand_id
1 'polypeptide(L)'
;DRSPSRGLGDVYKRQVEQDHGLSDKLDVQLIQICEPALARGELVRADLTVRNVDRTVGTILGNRVTVVTNGEGLPENTIDLTLRGTAGQSFGAFLPRGITLRLVGDSNDYFAKGLSGGRLIVRPARSAPFVAEEQIIAGNVIAYGATSGQIFIRGQVGERFCVRNSGATAVVEGVGDHACEYMTGGRVVVLGPTGRNFAAGMSGGVAYIYDPHDTFAAKLNSEMVQLQQLDSADLDFVRTTVARHAELTESPVAQRIVEGWATEAANFKRVMPIDYQRVLGVMAQAEADGLDEQSTLDRVMEASRG
;
A
#
# COMPACT_ATOMS: atom_id res chain seq x y z
N ASP A 1 27.58 40.94 -9.37
CA ASP A 1 26.65 41.47 -8.36
C ASP A 1 25.80 40.35 -7.80
N ARG A 2 26.18 39.82 -6.65
CA ARG A 2 25.40 38.78 -5.95
C ARG A 2 24.47 39.48 -4.98
N SER A 3 23.33 39.92 -5.48
CA SER A 3 22.25 40.34 -4.59
C SER A 3 21.86 39.15 -3.71
N PRO A 4 21.91 39.25 -2.39
CA PRO A 4 21.42 38.19 -1.52
C PRO A 4 19.95 37.94 -1.84
N SER A 5 19.59 36.67 -1.98
CA SER A 5 18.19 36.28 -2.20
C SER A 5 17.33 36.87 -1.09
N ARG A 6 16.54 37.86 -1.42
CA ARG A 6 15.60 38.51 -0.49
C ARG A 6 14.35 37.68 -0.22
N GLY A 7 14.26 36.49 -0.85
CA GLY A 7 13.03 35.67 -0.88
C GLY A 7 12.62 35.06 0.45
N LEU A 8 13.51 34.90 1.42
CA LEU A 8 13.17 34.23 2.68
C LEU A 8 12.82 35.19 3.83
N GLY A 9 13.22 36.46 3.75
CA GLY A 9 12.94 37.43 4.80
C GLY A 9 11.46 37.81 4.96
N ASP A 10 10.71 37.74 3.87
CA ASP A 10 9.29 38.13 3.84
C ASP A 10 8.32 36.98 4.05
N VAL A 11 8.83 35.74 4.05
CA VAL A 11 8.01 34.54 4.24
C VAL A 11 7.41 34.46 5.65
N TYR A 12 8.00 35.10 6.60
CA TYR A 12 7.55 35.09 8.01
C TYR A 12 6.43 36.09 8.33
N LYS A 13 6.11 36.97 7.39
CA LYS A 13 5.02 37.94 7.58
C LYS A 13 3.88 37.61 6.64
N ARG A 14 2.78 37.10 7.20
CA ARG A 14 1.53 36.93 6.47
C ARG A 14 1.06 38.32 6.02
N GLN A 15 1.24 38.63 4.73
CA GLN A 15 0.90 39.95 4.17
C GLN A 15 -0.54 39.99 3.68
N VAL A 16 -1.07 38.85 3.25
CA VAL A 16 -2.44 38.69 2.77
C VAL A 16 -3.02 37.40 3.31
N GLU A 17 -4.32 37.36 3.45
CA GLU A 17 -5.03 36.14 3.77
C GLU A 17 -5.02 35.22 2.55
N GLN A 18 -4.51 33.98 2.72
CA GLN A 18 -4.48 32.99 1.64
C GLN A 18 -5.77 32.17 1.65
N ASP A 19 -6.47 32.18 0.54
CA ASP A 19 -7.51 31.21 0.30
C ASP A 19 -6.88 29.93 -0.27
N HIS A 20 -6.89 28.87 0.51
CA HIS A 20 -6.38 27.55 0.10
C HIS A 20 -7.40 26.76 -0.72
N GLY A 21 -8.59 27.28 -0.99
CA GLY A 21 -9.66 26.65 -1.76
C GLY A 21 -10.05 25.29 -1.22
N LEU A 22 -10.04 25.09 0.10
CA LEU A 22 -10.36 23.81 0.74
C LEU A 22 -11.87 23.59 0.89
N SER A 23 -12.66 24.66 0.94
CA SER A 23 -14.13 24.61 1.11
C SER A 23 -14.86 23.79 0.02
N ASP A 24 -14.28 23.76 -1.19
CA ASP A 24 -14.90 23.13 -2.35
C ASP A 24 -14.35 21.72 -2.62
N LYS A 25 -13.51 21.17 -1.73
CA LYS A 25 -12.94 19.85 -1.90
C LYS A 25 -13.96 18.77 -1.55
N LEU A 26 -13.88 17.63 -2.26
CA LEU A 26 -14.74 16.48 -2.05
C LEU A 26 -14.71 16.01 -0.58
N ASP A 27 -13.56 16.12 0.09
CA ASP A 27 -13.41 15.72 1.50
C ASP A 27 -14.32 16.50 2.45
N VAL A 28 -14.72 17.74 2.12
CA VAL A 28 -15.70 18.50 2.92
C VAL A 28 -17.06 17.80 2.92
N GLN A 29 -17.49 17.32 1.74
CA GLN A 29 -18.70 16.51 1.61
C GLN A 29 -18.56 15.17 2.33
N LEU A 30 -17.38 14.50 2.20
CA LEU A 30 -17.11 13.23 2.89
C LEU A 30 -17.20 13.38 4.42
N ILE A 31 -16.68 14.48 4.98
CA ILE A 31 -16.76 14.75 6.44
C ILE A 31 -18.22 14.90 6.87
N GLN A 32 -19.04 15.61 6.10
CA GLN A 32 -20.48 15.77 6.42
C GLN A 32 -21.21 14.42 6.40
N ILE A 33 -20.95 13.59 5.38
CA ILE A 33 -21.53 12.25 5.28
C ILE A 33 -21.08 11.35 6.43
N CYS A 34 -19.82 11.47 6.84
CA CYS A 34 -19.21 10.64 7.87
C CYS A 34 -19.37 11.19 9.29
N GLU A 35 -20.13 12.28 9.47
CA GLU A 35 -20.39 12.85 10.80
C GLU A 35 -20.85 11.80 11.82
N PRO A 36 -21.79 10.88 11.53
CA PRO A 36 -22.21 9.85 12.48
C PRO A 36 -21.06 8.94 12.93
N ALA A 37 -20.13 8.61 12.04
CA ALA A 37 -18.94 7.84 12.39
C ALA A 37 -17.96 8.65 13.26
N LEU A 38 -17.75 9.92 12.94
CA LEU A 38 -16.83 10.80 13.66
C LEU A 38 -17.33 11.16 15.08
N ALA A 39 -18.63 11.36 15.22
CA ALA A 39 -19.21 11.77 16.51
C ALA A 39 -19.58 10.58 17.42
N ARG A 40 -20.02 9.46 16.86
CA ARG A 40 -20.62 8.36 17.63
C ARG A 40 -20.07 6.97 17.28
N GLY A 41 -19.09 6.87 16.34
CA GLY A 41 -18.55 5.59 15.90
C GLY A 41 -19.52 4.72 15.10
N GLU A 42 -20.60 5.31 14.57
CA GLU A 42 -21.60 4.60 13.79
C GLU A 42 -21.06 4.20 12.41
N LEU A 43 -21.55 3.07 11.88
CA LEU A 43 -21.15 2.61 10.54
C LEU A 43 -21.72 3.54 9.47
N VAL A 44 -20.85 4.04 8.60
CA VAL A 44 -21.24 4.88 7.46
C VAL A 44 -20.86 4.21 6.16
N ARG A 45 -21.82 4.14 5.23
CA ARG A 45 -21.61 3.71 3.85
C ARG A 45 -22.20 4.74 2.90
N ALA A 46 -21.46 5.09 1.86
CA ALA A 46 -21.93 5.98 0.81
C ALA A 46 -21.32 5.64 -0.55
N ASP A 47 -22.03 6.04 -1.59
CA ASP A 47 -21.60 5.91 -2.99
C ASP A 47 -21.54 7.31 -3.61
N LEU A 48 -20.39 7.69 -4.15
CA LEU A 48 -20.10 9.04 -4.65
C LEU A 48 -19.41 8.96 -6.01
N THR A 49 -19.41 10.10 -6.70
CA THR A 49 -18.61 10.28 -7.91
C THR A 49 -17.30 10.97 -7.56
N VAL A 50 -16.20 10.56 -8.22
CA VAL A 50 -14.90 11.21 -8.15
C VAL A 50 -14.41 11.56 -9.56
N ARG A 51 -13.73 12.69 -9.68
CA ARG A 51 -13.16 13.17 -10.95
C ARG A 51 -11.66 13.39 -10.80
N ASN A 52 -10.96 13.44 -11.92
CA ASN A 52 -9.51 13.64 -11.95
C ASN A 52 -9.03 14.95 -11.30
N VAL A 53 -9.90 15.92 -11.16
CA VAL A 53 -9.61 17.18 -10.43
C VAL A 53 -9.69 17.03 -8.92
N ASP A 54 -10.32 15.97 -8.43
CA ASP A 54 -10.45 15.68 -7.01
C ASP A 54 -9.17 14.97 -6.52
N ARG A 55 -8.25 15.77 -5.97
CA ARG A 55 -6.94 15.31 -5.48
C ARG A 55 -6.97 15.09 -3.99
N THR A 56 -6.10 14.20 -3.49
CA THR A 56 -5.92 13.91 -2.05
C THR A 56 -7.20 13.50 -1.34
N VAL A 57 -8.16 12.90 -2.06
CA VAL A 57 -9.44 12.45 -1.50
C VAL A 57 -9.19 11.46 -0.35
N GLY A 58 -9.85 11.70 0.77
CA GLY A 58 -9.70 10.93 2.00
C GLY A 58 -8.70 11.52 3.00
N THR A 59 -7.85 12.47 2.59
CA THR A 59 -6.79 13.00 3.47
C THR A 59 -7.35 13.92 4.56
N ILE A 60 -8.28 14.83 4.24
CA ILE A 60 -8.88 15.72 5.26
C ILE A 60 -9.84 14.91 6.15
N LEU A 61 -10.59 13.97 5.57
CA LEU A 61 -11.41 13.03 6.35
C LEU A 61 -10.54 12.21 7.29
N GLY A 62 -9.40 11.70 6.81
CA GLY A 62 -8.42 10.97 7.62
C GLY A 62 -7.88 11.80 8.78
N ASN A 63 -7.57 13.07 8.55
CA ASN A 63 -7.18 13.99 9.62
C ASN A 63 -8.28 14.12 10.68
N ARG A 64 -9.55 14.22 10.28
CA ARG A 64 -10.67 14.28 11.24
C ARG A 64 -10.77 13.02 12.09
N VAL A 65 -10.65 11.84 11.47
CA VAL A 65 -10.59 10.58 12.23
C VAL A 65 -9.42 10.58 13.21
N THR A 66 -8.22 10.95 12.77
CA THR A 66 -7.04 11.02 13.64
C THR A 66 -7.24 11.94 14.83
N VAL A 67 -7.85 13.12 14.63
CA VAL A 67 -8.12 14.08 15.71
C VAL A 67 -9.13 13.53 16.72
N VAL A 68 -10.25 12.98 16.26
CA VAL A 68 -11.31 12.49 17.19
C VAL A 68 -10.93 11.21 17.92
N THR A 69 -9.96 10.46 17.40
CA THR A 69 -9.50 9.19 17.99
C THR A 69 -8.11 9.28 18.64
N ASN A 70 -7.54 10.48 18.77
CA ASN A 70 -6.17 10.68 19.27
C ASN A 70 -5.11 9.81 18.56
N GLY A 71 -5.29 9.57 17.26
CA GLY A 71 -4.36 8.78 16.45
C GLY A 71 -4.64 7.28 16.40
N GLU A 72 -5.52 6.73 17.22
CA GLU A 72 -5.78 5.28 17.25
C GLU A 72 -6.59 4.77 16.05
N GLY A 73 -7.31 5.67 15.36
CA GLY A 73 -8.23 5.32 14.29
C GLY A 73 -9.54 4.73 14.81
N LEU A 74 -10.46 4.46 13.89
CA LEU A 74 -11.75 3.83 14.18
C LEU A 74 -11.65 2.29 14.04
N PRO A 75 -12.62 1.53 14.55
CA PRO A 75 -12.75 0.11 14.20
C PRO A 75 -12.80 -0.12 12.71
N GLU A 76 -12.32 -1.27 12.22
CA GLU A 76 -12.33 -1.56 10.79
C GLU A 76 -13.73 -1.44 10.16
N ASN A 77 -13.77 -0.90 8.94
CA ASN A 77 -15.01 -0.70 8.16
C ASN A 77 -16.06 0.21 8.82
N THR A 78 -15.70 1.03 9.79
CA THR A 78 -16.62 2.05 10.35
C THR A 78 -17.04 3.02 9.26
N ILE A 79 -16.11 3.45 8.39
CA ILE A 79 -16.38 4.25 7.20
C ILE A 79 -16.04 3.41 5.96
N ASP A 80 -17.01 3.11 5.10
CA ASP A 80 -16.84 2.35 3.87
C ASP A 80 -17.47 3.12 2.70
N LEU A 81 -16.64 3.85 1.95
CA LEU A 81 -17.06 4.74 0.87
C LEU A 81 -16.68 4.14 -0.49
N THR A 82 -17.67 4.09 -1.39
CA THR A 82 -17.46 3.73 -2.79
C THR A 82 -17.42 5.00 -3.64
N LEU A 83 -16.34 5.20 -4.39
CA LEU A 83 -16.17 6.31 -5.31
C LEU A 83 -16.11 5.76 -6.75
N ARG A 84 -16.83 6.41 -7.66
CA ARG A 84 -16.92 6.00 -9.07
C ARG A 84 -16.35 7.07 -9.98
N GLY A 85 -15.37 6.70 -10.81
CA GLY A 85 -14.74 7.59 -11.77
C GLY A 85 -13.23 7.52 -11.74
N THR A 86 -12.58 8.54 -12.29
CA THR A 86 -11.12 8.69 -12.27
C THR A 86 -10.70 9.56 -11.10
N ALA A 87 -9.97 9.02 -10.15
CA ALA A 87 -9.46 9.79 -9.02
C ALA A 87 -8.18 10.56 -9.41
N GLY A 88 -8.06 11.78 -8.90
CA GLY A 88 -6.84 12.58 -9.03
C GLY A 88 -5.69 12.05 -8.18
N GLN A 89 -4.57 12.78 -8.19
CA GLN A 89 -3.34 12.40 -7.47
C GLN A 89 -3.57 12.22 -5.96
N SER A 90 -2.82 11.29 -5.37
CA SER A 90 -2.75 11.07 -3.92
C SER A 90 -4.10 10.64 -3.30
N PHE A 91 -4.91 9.88 -4.05
CA PHE A 91 -6.14 9.30 -3.52
C PHE A 91 -5.81 8.37 -2.33
N GLY A 92 -6.50 8.57 -1.20
CA GLY A 92 -6.28 7.79 0.02
C GLY A 92 -4.93 8.05 0.70
N ALA A 93 -4.27 9.19 0.42
CA ALA A 93 -3.03 9.52 1.10
C ALA A 93 -3.24 9.67 2.60
N PHE A 94 -2.33 9.08 3.39
CA PHE A 94 -2.33 9.11 4.86
C PHE A 94 -3.60 8.57 5.52
N LEU A 95 -4.34 7.69 4.83
CA LEU A 95 -5.62 7.19 5.30
C LEU A 95 -5.45 6.33 6.56
N PRO A 96 -6.06 6.72 7.70
CA PRO A 96 -5.91 6.00 8.97
C PRO A 96 -6.85 4.79 9.04
N ARG A 97 -6.64 3.96 10.05
CA ARG A 97 -7.48 2.82 10.39
C ARG A 97 -8.96 3.22 10.55
N GLY A 98 -9.85 2.35 10.08
CA GLY A 98 -11.30 2.50 10.17
C GLY A 98 -11.95 3.05 8.91
N ILE A 99 -11.16 3.58 7.96
CA ILE A 99 -11.65 4.05 6.67
C ILE A 99 -11.31 3.03 5.59
N THR A 100 -12.32 2.63 4.84
CA THR A 100 -12.21 1.88 3.58
C THR A 100 -12.67 2.77 2.44
N LEU A 101 -11.80 3.01 1.45
CA LEU A 101 -12.17 3.66 0.19
C LEU A 101 -12.13 2.65 -0.94
N ARG A 102 -13.24 2.51 -1.65
CA ARG A 102 -13.39 1.66 -2.83
C ARG A 102 -13.48 2.54 -4.06
N LEU A 103 -12.53 2.41 -4.96
CA LEU A 103 -12.54 3.12 -6.23
C LEU A 103 -12.98 2.17 -7.35
N VAL A 104 -14.12 2.46 -7.97
CA VAL A 104 -14.59 1.80 -9.18
C VAL A 104 -14.23 2.70 -10.35
N GLY A 105 -13.06 2.46 -10.93
CA GLY A 105 -12.44 3.30 -11.94
C GLY A 105 -10.93 3.18 -11.92
N ASP A 106 -10.25 4.29 -12.05
CA ASP A 106 -8.79 4.40 -12.10
C ASP A 106 -8.28 5.57 -11.25
N SER A 107 -6.98 5.61 -10.98
CA SER A 107 -6.35 6.65 -10.17
C SER A 107 -5.02 7.12 -10.77
N ASN A 108 -4.67 8.36 -10.47
CA ASN A 108 -3.37 8.94 -10.81
C ASN A 108 -2.26 8.49 -9.83
N ASP A 109 -1.13 9.18 -9.91
CA ASP A 109 0.06 8.90 -9.09
C ASP A 109 -0.18 9.09 -7.60
N TYR A 110 0.71 8.49 -6.79
CA TYR A 110 0.73 8.61 -5.33
C TYR A 110 -0.52 8.08 -4.62
N PHE A 111 -1.29 7.20 -5.26
CA PHE A 111 -2.37 6.49 -4.59
C PHE A 111 -1.83 5.78 -3.34
N ALA A 112 -2.53 5.87 -2.21
CA ALA A 112 -2.12 5.29 -0.93
C ALA A 112 -0.78 5.80 -0.35
N LYS A 113 -0.26 6.96 -0.80
CA LYS A 113 0.94 7.54 -0.21
C LYS A 113 0.79 7.70 1.30
N GLY A 114 1.76 7.16 2.07
CA GLY A 114 1.75 7.27 3.52
C GLY A 114 0.54 6.60 4.20
N LEU A 115 -0.10 5.62 3.56
CA LEU A 115 -1.22 4.88 4.15
C LEU A 115 -0.88 4.44 5.59
N SER A 116 -1.75 4.71 6.54
CA SER A 116 -1.50 4.52 7.99
C SER A 116 -2.59 3.71 8.69
N GLY A 117 -3.07 2.63 8.07
CA GLY A 117 -4.01 1.68 8.67
C GLY A 117 -5.34 1.52 7.93
N GLY A 118 -5.66 2.42 7.00
CA GLY A 118 -6.86 2.32 6.17
C GLY A 118 -6.82 1.19 5.15
N ARG A 119 -7.92 1.01 4.45
CA ARG A 119 -8.02 0.06 3.35
C ARG A 119 -8.38 0.77 2.05
N LEU A 120 -7.65 0.46 1.00
CA LEU A 120 -7.86 1.00 -0.33
C LEU A 120 -8.07 -0.14 -1.33
N ILE A 121 -9.14 -0.05 -2.11
CA ILE A 121 -9.54 -1.06 -3.09
C ILE A 121 -9.79 -0.36 -4.41
N VAL A 122 -9.14 -0.83 -5.48
CA VAL A 122 -9.34 -0.28 -6.82
C VAL A 122 -9.67 -1.40 -7.79
N ARG A 123 -10.68 -1.18 -8.60
CA ARG A 123 -11.02 -2.04 -9.74
C ARG A 123 -11.69 -1.23 -10.84
N PRO A 124 -11.54 -1.64 -12.09
CA PRO A 124 -12.32 -1.07 -13.18
C PRO A 124 -13.83 -1.31 -12.99
N ALA A 125 -14.64 -0.49 -13.65
CA ALA A 125 -16.06 -0.77 -13.76
C ALA A 125 -16.29 -2.11 -14.49
N ARG A 126 -17.35 -2.84 -14.13
CA ARG A 126 -17.70 -4.11 -14.81
C ARG A 126 -17.97 -3.92 -16.32
N SER A 127 -18.39 -2.72 -16.70
CA SER A 127 -18.65 -2.33 -18.08
C SER A 127 -17.42 -1.85 -18.84
N ALA A 128 -16.24 -1.84 -18.22
CA ALA A 128 -15.01 -1.42 -18.89
C ALA A 128 -14.70 -2.36 -20.09
N PRO A 129 -14.42 -1.80 -21.28
CA PRO A 129 -14.25 -2.58 -22.50
C PRO A 129 -12.83 -3.16 -22.66
N PHE A 130 -12.10 -3.36 -21.57
CA PHE A 130 -10.71 -3.82 -21.58
C PHE A 130 -10.47 -4.89 -20.52
N VAL A 131 -9.38 -5.62 -20.68
CA VAL A 131 -8.90 -6.64 -19.75
C VAL A 131 -8.06 -5.93 -18.67
N ALA A 132 -8.49 -6.00 -17.41
CA ALA A 132 -7.91 -5.19 -16.33
C ALA A 132 -6.43 -5.52 -16.07
N GLU A 133 -6.05 -6.79 -16.09
CA GLU A 133 -4.68 -7.25 -15.86
C GLU A 133 -3.69 -6.85 -16.96
N GLU A 134 -4.17 -6.32 -18.08
CA GLU A 134 -3.36 -5.79 -19.18
C GLU A 134 -3.24 -4.26 -19.15
N GLN A 135 -3.94 -3.58 -18.21
CA GLN A 135 -4.02 -2.13 -18.17
C GLN A 135 -3.48 -1.54 -16.88
N ILE A 136 -2.90 -0.35 -16.98
CA ILE A 136 -2.49 0.44 -15.82
C ILE A 136 -3.73 1.11 -15.22
N ILE A 137 -4.11 0.69 -14.01
CA ILE A 137 -5.30 1.17 -13.29
C ILE A 137 -4.97 2.24 -12.24
N ALA A 138 -3.73 2.25 -11.76
CA ALA A 138 -3.23 3.36 -10.96
C ALA A 138 -1.84 3.78 -11.46
N GLY A 139 -1.52 5.05 -11.33
CA GLY A 139 -0.29 5.63 -11.88
C GLY A 139 0.99 5.16 -11.18
N ASN A 140 1.94 6.07 -11.01
CA ASN A 140 3.26 5.78 -10.43
C ASN A 140 3.29 6.04 -8.92
N VAL A 141 4.30 5.50 -8.24
CA VAL A 141 4.64 5.80 -6.83
C VAL A 141 3.50 5.42 -5.87
N ILE A 142 2.81 4.35 -6.17
CA ILE A 142 1.69 3.84 -5.37
C ILE A 142 2.21 3.28 -4.04
N ALA A 143 1.53 3.58 -2.93
CA ALA A 143 1.90 3.15 -1.58
C ALA A 143 3.26 3.65 -1.07
N TYR A 144 3.78 4.75 -1.63
CA TYR A 144 5.03 5.33 -1.17
C TYR A 144 5.00 5.64 0.34
N GLY A 145 5.93 5.07 1.09
CA GLY A 145 6.06 5.31 2.53
C GLY A 145 4.85 4.86 3.35
N ALA A 146 4.06 3.90 2.87
CA ALA A 146 2.95 3.33 3.63
C ALA A 146 3.48 2.62 4.88
N THR A 147 2.84 2.85 6.03
CA THR A 147 3.29 2.34 7.34
C THR A 147 2.43 1.18 7.85
N SER A 148 1.18 1.12 7.42
CA SER A 148 0.22 0.07 7.77
C SER A 148 -1.01 0.16 6.87
N GLY A 149 -1.91 -0.84 6.97
CA GLY A 149 -3.14 -0.88 6.19
C GLY A 149 -3.10 -1.86 5.03
N GLN A 150 -4.10 -1.81 4.16
CA GLN A 150 -4.29 -2.79 3.10
C GLN A 150 -4.62 -2.13 1.76
N ILE A 151 -4.02 -2.63 0.70
CA ILE A 151 -4.19 -2.13 -0.67
C ILE A 151 -4.48 -3.32 -1.59
N PHE A 152 -5.56 -3.23 -2.37
CA PHE A 152 -5.96 -4.24 -3.35
C PHE A 152 -6.25 -3.55 -4.69
N ILE A 153 -5.45 -3.84 -5.71
CA ILE A 153 -5.56 -3.22 -7.04
C ILE A 153 -5.74 -4.29 -8.10
N ARG A 154 -6.91 -4.31 -8.73
CA ARG A 154 -7.18 -5.15 -9.90
C ARG A 154 -6.69 -4.45 -11.15
N GLY A 155 -5.63 -4.97 -11.74
CA GLY A 155 -4.89 -4.41 -12.86
C GLY A 155 -3.47 -4.03 -12.49
N GLN A 156 -2.75 -3.43 -13.42
CA GLN A 156 -1.36 -3.04 -13.25
C GLN A 156 -1.22 -1.63 -12.67
N VAL A 157 -0.04 -1.33 -12.16
CA VAL A 157 0.38 0.01 -11.75
C VAL A 157 1.68 0.40 -12.45
N GLY A 158 1.97 1.70 -12.46
CA GLY A 158 3.20 2.21 -13.03
C GLY A 158 4.44 1.88 -12.20
N GLU A 159 5.46 2.73 -12.32
CA GLU A 159 6.75 2.55 -11.64
C GLU A 159 6.67 2.84 -10.15
N ARG A 160 7.65 2.28 -9.39
CA ARG A 160 7.91 2.59 -7.98
C ARG A 160 6.77 2.22 -7.03
N PHE A 161 6.15 1.09 -7.28
CA PHE A 161 5.15 0.52 -6.36
C PHE A 161 5.78 0.14 -5.02
N CYS A 162 5.14 0.51 -3.90
CA CYS A 162 5.55 0.19 -2.52
C CYS A 162 6.97 0.66 -2.14
N VAL A 163 7.51 1.71 -2.79
CA VAL A 163 8.79 2.29 -2.39
C VAL A 163 8.68 2.80 -0.94
N ARG A 164 9.65 2.41 -0.09
CA ARG A 164 9.68 2.73 1.35
C ARG A 164 8.43 2.27 2.12
N ASN A 165 7.73 1.24 1.64
CA ASN A 165 6.70 0.60 2.46
C ASN A 165 7.35 0.01 3.72
N SER A 166 6.78 0.28 4.89
CA SER A 166 7.30 -0.19 6.18
C SER A 166 6.33 -1.09 6.97
N GLY A 167 5.09 -1.31 6.47
CA GLY A 167 4.16 -2.16 7.21
C GLY A 167 2.82 -2.46 6.52
N ALA A 168 2.52 -1.82 5.39
CA ALA A 168 1.28 -2.10 4.67
C ALA A 168 1.33 -3.43 3.90
N THR A 169 0.16 -4.07 3.77
CA THR A 169 -0.06 -5.21 2.87
C THR A 169 -0.66 -4.73 1.56
N ALA A 170 -0.02 -5.05 0.44
CA ALA A 170 -0.47 -4.62 -0.88
C ALA A 170 -0.55 -5.78 -1.87
N VAL A 171 -1.62 -5.84 -2.66
CA VAL A 171 -1.83 -6.81 -3.74
C VAL A 171 -2.10 -6.07 -5.04
N VAL A 172 -1.44 -6.49 -6.12
CA VAL A 172 -1.55 -5.89 -7.46
C VAL A 172 -1.35 -6.94 -8.54
N GLU A 173 -1.89 -6.70 -9.74
CA GLU A 173 -1.80 -7.66 -10.86
C GLU A 173 -0.68 -7.33 -11.86
N GLY A 174 0.20 -6.41 -11.53
CA GLY A 174 1.41 -6.09 -12.28
C GLY A 174 2.00 -4.77 -11.85
N VAL A 175 3.33 -4.62 -12.00
CA VAL A 175 4.07 -3.42 -11.59
C VAL A 175 5.12 -3.04 -12.64
N GLY A 176 5.36 -1.73 -12.77
CA GLY A 176 6.46 -1.20 -13.56
C GLY A 176 7.83 -1.39 -12.89
N ASP A 177 8.80 -0.61 -13.35
CA ASP A 177 10.17 -0.62 -12.84
C ASP A 177 10.24 -0.15 -11.38
N HIS A 178 11.30 -0.57 -10.66
CA HIS A 178 11.65 -0.07 -9.32
C HIS A 178 10.62 -0.36 -8.22
N ALA A 179 9.83 -1.42 -8.34
CA ALA A 179 8.91 -1.80 -7.27
C ALA A 179 9.66 -2.29 -6.02
N CYS A 180 9.11 -2.01 -4.83
CA CYS A 180 9.65 -2.38 -3.51
C CYS A 180 11.05 -1.79 -3.20
N GLU A 181 11.50 -0.75 -3.92
CA GLU A 181 12.75 -0.08 -3.58
C GLU A 181 12.72 0.48 -2.15
N TYR A 182 13.82 0.28 -1.42
CA TYR A 182 13.98 0.75 -0.04
C TYR A 182 12.82 0.34 0.89
N MET A 183 12.11 -0.73 0.58
CA MET A 183 11.08 -1.28 1.46
C MET A 183 11.74 -1.79 2.75
N THR A 184 11.14 -1.46 3.90
CA THR A 184 11.69 -1.78 5.23
C THR A 184 10.75 -2.68 6.05
N GLY A 185 9.53 -2.95 5.57
CA GLY A 185 8.55 -3.79 6.25
C GLY A 185 7.29 -3.99 5.42
N GLY A 186 6.32 -4.69 5.98
CA GLY A 186 5.07 -5.02 5.29
C GLY A 186 5.18 -6.21 4.34
N ARG A 187 4.11 -6.45 3.58
CA ARG A 187 4.01 -7.59 2.66
C ARG A 187 3.41 -7.16 1.32
N VAL A 188 4.04 -7.57 0.24
CA VAL A 188 3.60 -7.24 -1.13
C VAL A 188 3.34 -8.52 -1.91
N VAL A 189 2.21 -8.60 -2.62
CA VAL A 189 1.88 -9.73 -3.52
C VAL A 189 1.66 -9.17 -4.93
N VAL A 190 2.44 -9.64 -5.89
CA VAL A 190 2.32 -9.28 -7.30
C VAL A 190 1.87 -10.53 -8.08
N LEU A 191 0.72 -10.43 -8.75
CA LEU A 191 0.05 -11.55 -9.44
C LEU A 191 0.31 -11.58 -10.95
N GLY A 192 1.20 -10.72 -11.44
CA GLY A 192 1.45 -10.58 -12.88
C GLY A 192 2.82 -9.98 -13.19
N PRO A 193 2.99 -9.32 -14.34
CA PRO A 193 4.29 -8.86 -14.80
C PRO A 193 4.94 -7.86 -13.86
N THR A 194 6.27 -7.91 -13.81
CA THR A 194 7.10 -6.95 -13.07
C THR A 194 8.04 -6.23 -14.04
N GLY A 195 8.39 -4.99 -13.69
CA GLY A 195 9.49 -4.27 -14.33
C GLY A 195 10.86 -4.68 -13.78
N ARG A 196 11.90 -4.01 -14.23
CA ARG A 196 13.30 -4.23 -13.81
C ARG A 196 13.61 -3.56 -12.46
N ASN A 197 14.76 -3.90 -11.92
CA ASN A 197 15.33 -3.34 -10.69
C ASN A 197 14.39 -3.47 -9.48
N PHE A 198 13.65 -4.58 -9.43
CA PHE A 198 12.73 -4.89 -8.33
C PHE A 198 13.52 -5.07 -7.02
N ALA A 199 13.03 -4.52 -5.92
CA ALA A 199 13.59 -4.61 -4.56
C ALA A 199 14.98 -4.00 -4.36
N ALA A 200 15.41 -3.05 -5.20
CA ALA A 200 16.67 -2.35 -4.98
C ALA A 200 16.69 -1.66 -3.60
N GLY A 201 17.73 -1.92 -2.80
CA GLY A 201 17.86 -1.35 -1.46
C GLY A 201 16.80 -1.83 -0.44
N MET A 202 16.05 -2.88 -0.75
CA MET A 202 15.05 -3.45 0.17
C MET A 202 15.78 -4.09 1.37
N SER A 203 15.47 -3.62 2.58
CA SER A 203 16.13 -4.05 3.83
C SER A 203 15.19 -4.77 4.80
N GLY A 204 13.88 -4.79 4.53
CA GLY A 204 12.91 -5.46 5.39
C GLY A 204 11.56 -5.69 4.68
N GLY A 205 10.68 -6.46 5.32
CA GLY A 205 9.45 -6.94 4.72
C GLY A 205 9.66 -8.09 3.72
N VAL A 206 8.58 -8.53 3.10
CA VAL A 206 8.59 -9.67 2.16
C VAL A 206 7.75 -9.35 0.93
N ALA A 207 8.25 -9.69 -0.26
CA ALA A 207 7.44 -9.65 -1.47
C ALA A 207 7.25 -11.07 -2.05
N TYR A 208 6.04 -11.34 -2.54
CA TYR A 208 5.65 -12.61 -3.15
C TYR A 208 5.25 -12.35 -4.60
N ILE A 209 5.90 -13.03 -5.52
CA ILE A 209 5.74 -12.81 -6.96
C ILE A 209 5.21 -14.09 -7.59
N TYR A 210 4.06 -13.98 -8.24
CA TYR A 210 3.53 -15.05 -9.09
C TYR A 210 4.27 -15.04 -10.43
N ASP A 211 5.10 -16.06 -10.66
CA ASP A 211 6.01 -16.16 -11.81
C ASP A 211 5.90 -17.54 -12.48
N PRO A 212 4.79 -17.83 -13.17
CA PRO A 212 4.55 -19.13 -13.81
C PRO A 212 5.50 -19.42 -14.99
N HIS A 213 6.24 -18.41 -15.46
CA HIS A 213 7.16 -18.53 -16.60
C HIS A 213 8.64 -18.47 -16.22
N ASP A 214 8.94 -18.37 -14.92
CA ASP A 214 10.30 -18.26 -14.35
C ASP A 214 11.14 -17.12 -14.99
N THR A 215 10.52 -15.96 -15.19
CA THR A 215 11.13 -14.78 -15.83
C THR A 215 11.56 -13.71 -14.83
N PHE A 216 11.10 -13.79 -13.59
CA PHE A 216 11.27 -12.72 -12.60
C PHE A 216 12.73 -12.55 -12.13
N ALA A 217 13.50 -13.64 -12.03
CA ALA A 217 14.88 -13.59 -11.52
C ALA A 217 15.76 -12.56 -12.26
N ALA A 218 15.57 -12.38 -13.57
CA ALA A 218 16.29 -11.42 -14.38
C ALA A 218 15.93 -9.94 -14.11
N LYS A 219 14.84 -9.70 -13.38
CA LYS A 219 14.31 -8.36 -13.06
C LYS A 219 14.61 -7.93 -11.62
N LEU A 220 15.03 -8.88 -10.78
CA LEU A 220 15.35 -8.68 -9.39
C LEU A 220 16.70 -7.97 -9.24
N ASN A 221 16.76 -6.94 -8.38
CA ASN A 221 18.04 -6.43 -7.87
C ASN A 221 18.46 -7.28 -6.67
N SER A 222 19.40 -8.18 -6.87
CA SER A 222 19.82 -9.17 -5.88
C SER A 222 20.91 -8.70 -4.92
N GLU A 223 21.23 -7.41 -4.88
CA GLU A 223 22.31 -6.88 -4.04
C GLU A 223 22.04 -7.10 -2.53
N MET A 224 20.81 -6.88 -2.08
CA MET A 224 20.42 -7.00 -0.67
C MET A 224 19.36 -8.08 -0.40
N VAL A 225 18.83 -8.72 -1.45
CA VAL A 225 17.74 -9.68 -1.35
C VAL A 225 18.07 -10.99 -2.05
N GLN A 226 17.37 -12.03 -1.67
CA GLN A 226 17.46 -13.34 -2.32
C GLN A 226 16.08 -13.87 -2.68
N LEU A 227 16.05 -14.69 -3.72
CA LEU A 227 14.85 -15.40 -4.16
C LEU A 227 14.76 -16.74 -3.45
N GLN A 228 13.61 -17.04 -2.88
CA GLN A 228 13.37 -18.27 -2.12
C GLN A 228 12.05 -18.92 -2.49
N GLN A 229 11.91 -20.19 -2.16
CA GLN A 229 10.61 -20.86 -2.14
C GLN A 229 9.82 -20.43 -0.91
N LEU A 230 8.50 -20.49 -1.00
CA LEU A 230 7.60 -20.18 0.10
C LEU A 230 7.58 -21.34 1.11
N ASP A 231 7.62 -21.02 2.38
CA ASP A 231 7.31 -21.97 3.45
C ASP A 231 5.79 -22.09 3.66
N SER A 232 5.37 -22.94 4.60
CA SER A 232 3.95 -23.19 4.87
C SER A 232 3.20 -21.94 5.34
N ALA A 233 3.84 -21.11 6.15
CA ALA A 233 3.23 -19.87 6.65
C ALA A 233 3.09 -18.83 5.55
N ASP A 234 4.07 -18.73 4.66
CA ASP A 234 3.98 -17.88 3.47
C ASP A 234 2.86 -18.35 2.52
N LEU A 235 2.76 -19.67 2.28
CA LEU A 235 1.71 -20.24 1.42
C LEU A 235 0.32 -19.94 1.96
N ASP A 236 0.09 -20.07 3.26
CA ASP A 236 -1.18 -19.74 3.92
C ASP A 236 -1.49 -18.24 3.81
N PHE A 237 -0.48 -17.39 4.06
CA PHE A 237 -0.63 -15.95 3.92
C PHE A 237 -0.98 -15.56 2.47
N VAL A 238 -0.24 -16.04 1.49
CA VAL A 238 -0.46 -15.71 0.08
C VAL A 238 -1.83 -16.20 -0.36
N ARG A 239 -2.20 -17.44 -0.05
CA ARG A 239 -3.52 -18.01 -0.39
C ARG A 239 -4.66 -17.15 0.17
N THR A 240 -4.59 -16.83 1.46
CA THR A 240 -5.62 -16.04 2.14
C THR A 240 -5.71 -14.62 1.55
N THR A 241 -4.55 -14.01 1.28
CA THR A 241 -4.46 -12.64 0.75
C THR A 241 -4.95 -12.56 -0.70
N VAL A 242 -4.62 -13.54 -1.54
CA VAL A 242 -5.09 -13.64 -2.94
C VAL A 242 -6.60 -13.92 -2.97
N ALA A 243 -7.12 -14.81 -2.11
CA ALA A 243 -8.55 -15.03 -1.98
C ALA A 243 -9.29 -13.74 -1.57
N ARG A 244 -8.72 -12.99 -0.63
CA ARG A 244 -9.25 -11.69 -0.22
C ARG A 244 -9.22 -10.67 -1.36
N HIS A 245 -8.17 -10.67 -2.17
CA HIS A 245 -8.09 -9.83 -3.35
C HIS A 245 -9.17 -10.18 -4.37
N ALA A 246 -9.39 -11.46 -4.65
CA ALA A 246 -10.46 -11.93 -5.53
C ALA A 246 -11.85 -11.46 -5.05
N GLU A 247 -12.13 -11.59 -3.74
CA GLU A 247 -13.40 -11.16 -3.13
C GLU A 247 -13.61 -9.64 -3.27
N LEU A 248 -12.60 -8.84 -2.93
CA LEU A 248 -12.72 -7.38 -2.83
C LEU A 248 -12.72 -6.68 -4.19
N THR A 249 -12.03 -7.25 -5.17
CA THR A 249 -11.82 -6.61 -6.48
C THR A 249 -12.52 -7.32 -7.64
N GLU A 250 -13.09 -8.50 -7.40
CA GLU A 250 -13.65 -9.36 -8.45
C GLU A 250 -12.59 -9.75 -9.51
N SER A 251 -11.33 -9.98 -9.07
CA SER A 251 -10.21 -10.29 -9.94
C SER A 251 -10.30 -11.70 -10.53
N PRO A 252 -10.37 -11.86 -11.88
CA PRO A 252 -10.32 -13.18 -12.49
C PRO A 252 -8.95 -13.86 -12.35
N VAL A 253 -7.88 -13.08 -12.30
CA VAL A 253 -6.51 -13.58 -12.09
C VAL A 253 -6.41 -14.24 -10.72
N ALA A 254 -6.82 -13.51 -9.68
CA ALA A 254 -6.79 -14.03 -8.32
C ALA A 254 -7.72 -15.23 -8.14
N GLN A 255 -8.91 -15.20 -8.74
CA GLN A 255 -9.85 -16.31 -8.70
C GLN A 255 -9.24 -17.58 -9.31
N ARG A 256 -8.66 -17.50 -10.51
CA ARG A 256 -7.98 -18.61 -11.19
C ARG A 256 -6.86 -19.19 -10.32
N ILE A 257 -6.03 -18.34 -9.70
CA ILE A 257 -4.94 -18.76 -8.83
C ILE A 257 -5.47 -19.52 -7.60
N VAL A 258 -6.53 -19.01 -6.96
CA VAL A 258 -7.13 -19.66 -5.77
C VAL A 258 -7.79 -20.98 -6.12
N GLU A 259 -8.53 -21.04 -7.22
CA GLU A 259 -9.17 -22.27 -7.70
C GLU A 259 -8.15 -23.35 -8.08
N GLY A 260 -7.04 -22.94 -8.71
CA GLY A 260 -5.93 -23.82 -9.09
C GLY A 260 -4.84 -23.95 -8.03
N TRP A 261 -5.07 -23.58 -6.77
CA TRP A 261 -4.02 -23.42 -5.75
C TRP A 261 -3.06 -24.61 -5.63
N ALA A 262 -3.54 -25.84 -5.76
CA ALA A 262 -2.72 -27.04 -5.65
C ALA A 262 -1.54 -27.08 -6.65
N THR A 263 -1.70 -26.43 -7.80
CA THR A 263 -0.67 -26.33 -8.85
C THR A 263 -0.04 -24.94 -8.90
N GLU A 264 -0.82 -23.90 -8.64
CA GLU A 264 -0.37 -22.51 -8.79
C GLU A 264 0.52 -22.02 -7.64
N ALA A 265 0.41 -22.65 -6.46
CA ALA A 265 1.23 -22.30 -5.30
C ALA A 265 2.74 -22.41 -5.58
N ALA A 266 3.17 -23.38 -6.37
CA ALA A 266 4.57 -23.59 -6.74
C ALA A 266 5.15 -22.46 -7.63
N ASN A 267 4.28 -21.70 -8.27
CA ASN A 267 4.69 -20.58 -9.14
C ASN A 267 5.02 -19.31 -8.36
N PHE A 268 4.76 -19.28 -7.05
CA PHE A 268 5.14 -18.13 -6.23
C PHE A 268 6.60 -18.20 -5.82
N LYS A 269 7.26 -17.05 -5.88
CA LYS A 269 8.63 -16.81 -5.42
C LYS A 269 8.59 -15.80 -4.27
N ARG A 270 9.40 -16.02 -3.23
CA ARG A 270 9.59 -15.10 -2.11
C ARG A 270 10.83 -14.27 -2.32
N VAL A 271 10.70 -12.95 -2.29
CA VAL A 271 11.82 -12.00 -2.21
C VAL A 271 12.03 -11.65 -0.75
N MET A 272 13.19 -12.03 -0.21
CA MET A 272 13.56 -11.90 1.19
C MET A 272 14.87 -11.15 1.34
N PRO A 273 14.90 -10.03 2.10
CA PRO A 273 16.17 -9.37 2.42
C PRO A 273 17.07 -10.26 3.29
N ILE A 274 18.33 -10.34 2.93
CA ILE A 274 19.32 -11.27 3.54
C ILE A 274 19.49 -10.98 5.03
N ASP A 275 19.71 -9.72 5.38
CA ASP A 275 19.90 -9.31 6.77
C ASP A 275 18.62 -9.42 7.60
N TYR A 276 17.48 -9.09 6.99
CA TYR A 276 16.18 -9.23 7.66
C TYR A 276 15.88 -10.68 8.02
N GLN A 277 16.15 -11.61 7.10
CA GLN A 277 16.00 -13.03 7.38
C GLN A 277 16.89 -13.49 8.54
N ARG A 278 18.14 -13.01 8.58
CA ARG A 278 19.06 -13.30 9.69
C ARG A 278 18.50 -12.81 11.03
N VAL A 279 17.99 -11.58 11.06
CA VAL A 279 17.36 -11.00 12.25
C VAL A 279 16.14 -11.81 12.70
N LEU A 280 15.25 -12.17 11.77
CA LEU A 280 14.08 -13.00 12.09
C LEU A 280 14.48 -14.37 12.66
N GLY A 281 15.54 -14.99 12.14
CA GLY A 281 16.08 -16.24 12.67
C GLY A 281 16.60 -16.10 14.10
N VAL A 282 17.31 -14.99 14.40
CA VAL A 282 17.80 -14.69 15.76
C VAL A 282 16.64 -14.46 16.73
N MET A 283 15.61 -13.71 16.30
CA MET A 283 14.42 -13.47 17.13
C MET A 283 13.66 -14.75 17.43
N ALA A 284 13.44 -15.61 16.43
CA ALA A 284 12.78 -16.90 16.62
C ALA A 284 13.56 -17.82 17.56
N GLN A 285 14.90 -17.84 17.48
CA GLN A 285 15.74 -18.61 18.39
C GLN A 285 15.70 -18.05 19.82
N ALA A 286 15.72 -16.72 19.98
CA ALA A 286 15.62 -16.07 21.28
C ALA A 286 14.28 -16.35 21.96
N GLU A 287 13.19 -16.35 21.19
CA GLU A 287 11.86 -16.73 21.69
C GLU A 287 11.82 -18.21 22.15
N ALA A 288 12.39 -19.12 21.34
CA ALA A 288 12.50 -20.54 21.68
C ALA A 288 13.37 -20.77 22.96
N ASP A 289 14.41 -19.95 23.15
CA ASP A 289 15.27 -19.96 24.32
C ASP A 289 14.61 -19.29 25.55
N GLY A 290 13.43 -18.67 25.41
CA GLY A 290 12.69 -17.98 26.47
C GLY A 290 13.36 -16.68 26.94
N LEU A 291 14.11 -16.00 26.08
CA LEU A 291 14.76 -14.73 26.42
C LEU A 291 13.76 -13.58 26.56
N ASP A 292 14.10 -12.65 27.44
CA ASP A 292 13.38 -11.39 27.55
C ASP A 292 13.67 -10.46 26.36
N GLU A 293 12.89 -9.38 26.28
CA GLU A 293 12.98 -8.40 25.17
C GLU A 293 14.39 -7.77 25.07
N GLN A 294 15.02 -7.43 26.21
CA GLN A 294 16.32 -6.79 26.22
C GLN A 294 17.41 -7.76 25.74
N SER A 295 17.41 -8.99 26.24
CA SER A 295 18.35 -10.03 25.82
C SER A 295 18.17 -10.41 24.34
N THR A 296 16.94 -10.41 23.86
CA THR A 296 16.64 -10.62 22.43
C THR A 296 17.20 -9.48 21.58
N LEU A 297 17.00 -8.22 22.01
CA LEU A 297 17.53 -7.06 21.31
C LEU A 297 19.07 -7.09 21.25
N ASP A 298 19.74 -7.42 22.34
CA ASP A 298 21.20 -7.51 22.40
C ASP A 298 21.73 -8.58 21.44
N ARG A 299 21.09 -9.76 21.34
CA ARG A 299 21.44 -10.79 20.34
C ARG A 299 21.23 -10.31 18.90
N VAL A 300 20.14 -9.61 18.61
CA VAL A 300 19.85 -9.04 17.29
C VAL A 300 20.93 -8.01 16.93
N MET A 301 21.29 -7.13 17.86
CA MET A 301 22.34 -6.12 17.64
C MET A 301 23.72 -6.76 17.39
N GLU A 302 24.06 -7.83 18.10
CA GLU A 302 25.29 -8.58 17.87
C GLU A 302 25.30 -9.25 16.49
N ALA A 303 24.22 -9.92 16.11
CA ALA A 303 24.07 -10.55 14.80
C ALA A 303 24.09 -9.54 13.63
N SER A 304 23.72 -8.28 13.87
CA SER A 304 23.72 -7.23 12.84
C SER A 304 25.12 -6.63 12.57
N ARG A 305 26.10 -6.91 13.45
CA ARG A 305 27.49 -6.39 13.31
C ARG A 305 28.43 -7.31 12.52
N GLY A 306 28.00 -8.50 12.21
CA GLY A 306 28.75 -9.51 11.44
C GLY A 306 28.21 -9.69 10.06
#